data_0c337ba8f3cd47214ddb2cf905257828
#
_entry.id   0c337ba8f3cd47214ddb2cf905257828
#
_cell.length_a   1.000
_cell.length_b   1.000
_cell.length_c   1.000
_cell.angle_alpha   90.00
_cell.angle_beta   90.00
_cell.angle_gamma   90.00
#
_symmetry.space_group_name_H-M   'P 1'
#
loop_
_entity.id
_entity.type
_entity.pdbx_description
1 polymer ?
#
loop_
_entity_poly.entity_id
_entity_poly.type
_entity_poly.pdbx_seq_one_letter_code
_entity_poly.pdbx_strand_id
1 'polypeptide(L)'
;MENKDVLVLKSAKSGDTKHLCELLSSGAKVDVTDGDGTTALMFAANLGYTEIVRSLLDAGANVNLSRKRYGLTALMLAASANQVDIVQLLILRGANVNAVNEDGSTALMAAAHKGYVDVVQVLLAAGAGVNITDKDDDNALKLAVKYGRTAVLKLISQHGADVNSRDQEGETLLMMAADLGILEVVQALLAAGADVNLKNKHGSTAISAAAAAGHTGIASALLDQGAEINVQDKDGETPLHLAVVEGYVDMVQLLISRGADPRITNHLGDTPIFVAALQGHSQILEILLGSSGKMNATTLGIPLMLAITQGYIDTVKLLLDYGADANTLGNDSKTALIKAAERNYPGIIRLLIGKGANVNFQDLAGATALMWAVSGGYGQAVEILLQAGADINLKNRGGYTAFMIAEFNGYKNIAASLKQAGAQE
;
A
#
# COMPACT_ATOMS: atom_id res chain seq x y z
N MET A 1 3.70 -42.49 46.90
CA MET A 1 4.92 -42.19 46.11
C MET A 1 4.48 -41.55 44.80
N GLU A 2 4.98 -40.37 44.51
CA GLU A 2 4.75 -39.74 43.17
C GLU A 2 5.28 -40.71 42.09
N ASN A 3 4.55 -40.86 41.01
CA ASN A 3 4.95 -41.71 39.89
C ASN A 3 6.29 -41.20 39.33
N LYS A 4 7.31 -42.07 39.21
CA LYS A 4 8.65 -41.76 38.67
C LYS A 4 8.55 -41.01 37.33
N ASP A 5 7.58 -41.35 36.49
CA ASP A 5 7.36 -40.75 35.19
C ASP A 5 6.98 -39.26 35.32
N VAL A 6 6.17 -38.89 36.32
CA VAL A 6 5.82 -37.49 36.62
C VAL A 6 7.03 -36.71 37.12
N LEU A 7 7.90 -37.37 37.92
CA LEU A 7 9.12 -36.74 38.42
C LEU A 7 10.14 -36.46 37.30
N VAL A 8 10.24 -37.32 36.27
CA VAL A 8 11.08 -37.06 35.08
C VAL A 8 10.66 -35.76 34.36
N LEU A 9 9.38 -35.59 34.12
CA LEU A 9 8.87 -34.36 33.51
C LEU A 9 9.12 -33.13 34.40
N LYS A 10 8.93 -33.24 35.70
CA LYS A 10 9.15 -32.17 36.68
C LYS A 10 10.61 -31.75 36.71
N SER A 11 11.55 -32.73 36.77
CA SER A 11 12.98 -32.44 36.73
C SER A 11 13.42 -31.79 35.44
N ALA A 12 12.89 -32.24 34.29
CA ALA A 12 13.16 -31.60 33.00
C ALA A 12 12.61 -30.16 32.91
N LYS A 13 11.46 -29.88 33.53
CA LYS A 13 10.89 -28.51 33.60
C LYS A 13 11.64 -27.59 34.56
N SER A 14 12.19 -28.11 35.63
CA SER A 14 12.89 -27.33 36.67
C SER A 14 14.38 -27.15 36.42
N GLY A 15 14.96 -27.86 35.47
CA GLY A 15 16.42 -27.85 35.24
C GLY A 15 17.21 -28.71 36.21
N ASP A 16 16.56 -29.62 36.98
CA ASP A 16 17.22 -30.48 37.96
C ASP A 16 17.86 -31.69 37.28
N THR A 17 19.06 -31.51 36.74
CA THR A 17 19.83 -32.53 36.04
C THR A 17 20.19 -33.69 36.96
N LYS A 18 20.56 -33.42 38.24
CA LYS A 18 20.96 -34.46 39.17
C LYS A 18 19.81 -35.41 39.45
N HIS A 19 18.65 -34.89 39.82
CA HIS A 19 17.47 -35.69 40.11
C HIS A 19 16.98 -36.46 38.88
N LEU A 20 17.05 -35.84 37.69
CA LEU A 20 16.73 -36.49 36.42
C LEU A 20 17.62 -37.73 36.19
N CYS A 21 18.95 -37.60 36.34
CA CYS A 21 19.88 -38.70 36.15
C CYS A 21 19.64 -39.84 37.16
N GLU A 22 19.33 -39.53 38.42
CA GLU A 22 18.96 -40.54 39.45
C GLU A 22 17.67 -41.29 39.06
N LEU A 23 16.65 -40.58 38.55
CA LEU A 23 15.41 -41.21 38.08
C LEU A 23 15.66 -42.15 36.89
N LEU A 24 16.39 -41.68 35.87
CA LEU A 24 16.71 -42.48 34.67
C LEU A 24 17.52 -43.74 35.05
N SER A 25 18.53 -43.59 35.92
CA SER A 25 19.34 -44.71 36.41
C SER A 25 18.52 -45.74 37.23
N SER A 26 17.43 -45.30 37.86
CA SER A 26 16.49 -46.16 38.59
C SER A 26 15.41 -46.79 37.69
N GLY A 27 15.54 -46.69 36.37
CA GLY A 27 14.65 -47.30 35.38
C GLY A 27 13.36 -46.53 35.10
N ALA A 28 13.32 -45.21 35.33
CA ALA A 28 12.22 -44.39 34.88
C ALA A 28 12.16 -44.34 33.33
N LYS A 29 10.96 -44.27 32.77
CA LYS A 29 10.77 -44.17 31.31
C LYS A 29 11.25 -42.79 30.81
N VAL A 30 12.07 -42.80 29.76
CA VAL A 30 12.67 -41.58 29.18
C VAL A 30 11.66 -40.78 28.34
N ASP A 31 10.77 -41.48 27.61
CA ASP A 31 9.79 -40.84 26.68
C ASP A 31 8.40 -40.62 27.32
N VAL A 32 8.40 -40.33 28.62
CA VAL A 32 7.16 -39.98 29.31
C VAL A 32 6.64 -38.66 28.80
N THR A 33 5.31 -38.54 28.71
CA THR A 33 4.63 -37.31 28.20
C THR A 33 3.65 -36.79 29.25
N ASP A 34 3.42 -35.48 29.20
CA ASP A 34 2.27 -34.85 29.84
C ASP A 34 0.97 -35.08 29.06
N GLY A 35 -0.14 -34.44 29.50
CA GLY A 35 -1.45 -34.55 28.85
C GLY A 35 -1.46 -34.12 27.37
N ASP A 36 -0.63 -33.15 27.01
CA ASP A 36 -0.49 -32.62 25.64
C ASP A 36 0.53 -33.42 24.79
N GLY A 37 1.08 -34.50 25.31
CA GLY A 37 2.10 -35.31 24.64
C GLY A 37 3.49 -34.67 24.62
N THR A 38 3.76 -33.71 25.50
CA THR A 38 5.08 -33.08 25.60
C THR A 38 6.02 -33.95 26.40
N THR A 39 7.17 -34.33 25.81
CA THR A 39 8.21 -35.15 26.47
C THR A 39 9.13 -34.31 27.35
N ALA A 40 9.90 -34.98 28.22
CA ALA A 40 10.96 -34.35 29.00
C ALA A 40 12.02 -33.70 28.08
N LEU A 41 12.36 -34.35 26.96
CA LEU A 41 13.28 -33.84 25.95
C LEU A 41 12.76 -32.50 25.34
N MET A 42 11.47 -32.42 25.01
CA MET A 42 10.86 -31.22 24.47
C MET A 42 10.89 -30.06 25.47
N PHE A 43 10.58 -30.29 26.75
CA PHE A 43 10.70 -29.29 27.79
C PHE A 43 12.12 -28.77 27.93
N ALA A 44 13.10 -29.68 28.06
CA ALA A 44 14.48 -29.30 28.21
C ALA A 44 15.04 -28.57 26.99
N ALA A 45 14.63 -28.98 25.78
CA ALA A 45 15.01 -28.34 24.52
C ALA A 45 14.49 -26.90 24.40
N ASN A 46 13.23 -26.69 24.78
CA ASN A 46 12.62 -25.35 24.76
C ASN A 46 13.23 -24.41 25.82
N LEU A 47 13.55 -24.95 27.00
CA LEU A 47 14.03 -24.17 28.13
C LEU A 47 15.57 -23.96 28.13
N GLY A 48 16.31 -24.61 27.22
CA GLY A 48 17.75 -24.43 27.08
C GLY A 48 18.59 -25.26 28.03
N TYR A 49 18.04 -26.34 28.59
CA TYR A 49 18.77 -27.20 29.54
C TYR A 49 19.62 -28.24 28.80
N THR A 50 20.74 -27.82 28.25
CA THR A 50 21.60 -28.64 27.38
C THR A 50 22.05 -29.95 28.04
N GLU A 51 22.42 -29.93 29.33
CA GLU A 51 22.85 -31.14 30.04
C GLU A 51 21.69 -32.14 30.26
N ILE A 52 20.48 -31.65 30.49
CA ILE A 52 19.28 -32.48 30.56
C ILE A 52 18.97 -33.10 29.19
N VAL A 53 19.06 -32.32 28.12
CA VAL A 53 18.87 -32.79 26.73
C VAL A 53 19.89 -33.92 26.46
N ARG A 54 21.17 -33.74 26.81
CA ARG A 54 22.22 -34.74 26.65
C ARG A 54 21.89 -36.02 27.42
N SER A 55 21.55 -35.89 28.70
CA SER A 55 21.24 -37.04 29.57
C SER A 55 20.04 -37.85 29.08
N LEU A 56 18.98 -37.16 28.58
CA LEU A 56 17.82 -37.82 28.01
C LEU A 56 18.16 -38.58 26.72
N LEU A 57 18.95 -37.95 25.83
CA LEU A 57 19.37 -38.58 24.58
C LEU A 57 20.32 -39.77 24.82
N ASP A 58 21.22 -39.66 25.80
CA ASP A 58 22.11 -40.78 26.21
C ASP A 58 21.33 -41.95 26.84
N ALA A 59 20.19 -41.64 27.49
CA ALA A 59 19.26 -42.65 28.01
C ALA A 59 18.31 -43.23 26.92
N GLY A 60 18.47 -42.83 25.65
CA GLY A 60 17.74 -43.37 24.53
C GLY A 60 16.40 -42.67 24.25
N ALA A 61 16.24 -41.40 24.62
CA ALA A 61 15.06 -40.63 24.27
C ALA A 61 14.86 -40.57 22.74
N ASN A 62 13.63 -40.80 22.28
CA ASN A 62 13.32 -40.69 20.87
C ASN A 62 13.25 -39.21 20.45
N VAL A 63 14.26 -38.76 19.71
CA VAL A 63 14.47 -37.39 19.27
C VAL A 63 13.37 -36.88 18.34
N ASN A 64 12.63 -37.78 17.66
CA ASN A 64 11.64 -37.46 16.64
C ASN A 64 10.17 -37.53 17.10
N LEU A 65 9.93 -37.72 18.40
CA LEU A 65 8.57 -37.64 18.93
C LEU A 65 8.00 -36.25 18.71
N SER A 66 6.71 -36.19 18.40
CA SER A 66 5.96 -34.94 18.27
C SER A 66 4.89 -34.83 19.34
N ARG A 67 4.58 -33.62 19.77
CA ARG A 67 3.46 -33.33 20.68
C ARG A 67 2.13 -33.72 20.01
N LYS A 68 1.18 -34.20 20.84
CA LYS A 68 -0.18 -34.49 20.38
C LYS A 68 -0.92 -33.25 19.90
N ARG A 69 -0.61 -32.13 20.50
CA ARG A 69 -1.18 -30.83 20.13
C ARG A 69 -0.15 -30.05 19.34
N TYR A 70 -0.53 -29.58 18.15
CA TYR A 70 0.30 -28.84 17.17
C TYR A 70 1.43 -29.63 16.50
N GLY A 71 1.68 -30.89 16.83
CA GLY A 71 2.70 -31.70 16.16
C GLY A 71 4.16 -31.25 16.35
N LEU A 72 4.46 -30.42 17.35
CA LEU A 72 5.80 -29.84 17.53
C LEU A 72 6.82 -30.91 18.02
N THR A 73 8.01 -30.90 17.39
CA THR A 73 9.17 -31.73 17.81
C THR A 73 10.09 -30.96 18.75
N ALA A 74 11.01 -31.68 19.41
CA ALA A 74 12.06 -31.07 20.25
C ALA A 74 12.94 -30.09 19.43
N LEU A 75 13.24 -30.42 18.16
CA LEU A 75 14.02 -29.56 17.26
C LEU A 75 13.28 -28.24 16.95
N MET A 76 11.99 -28.30 16.68
CA MET A 76 11.19 -27.07 16.43
C MET A 76 11.16 -26.17 17.65
N LEU A 77 10.99 -26.75 18.84
CA LEU A 77 10.98 -26.03 20.12
C LEU A 77 12.34 -25.37 20.40
N ALA A 78 13.43 -26.10 20.22
CA ALA A 78 14.80 -25.57 20.39
C ALA A 78 15.08 -24.45 19.38
N ALA A 79 14.68 -24.63 18.12
CA ALA A 79 14.84 -23.62 17.06
C ALA A 79 14.04 -22.35 17.35
N SER A 80 12.79 -22.48 17.80
CA SER A 80 11.93 -21.34 18.16
C SER A 80 12.39 -20.60 19.42
N ALA A 81 13.18 -21.25 20.26
CA ALA A 81 13.74 -20.71 21.51
C ALA A 81 15.21 -20.25 21.38
N ASN A 82 15.77 -20.23 20.15
CA ASN A 82 17.16 -19.85 19.86
C ASN A 82 18.23 -20.69 20.59
N GLN A 83 17.99 -21.99 20.82
CA GLN A 83 18.90 -22.88 21.56
C GLN A 83 19.88 -23.54 20.58
N VAL A 84 20.88 -22.80 20.10
CA VAL A 84 21.81 -23.24 19.04
C VAL A 84 22.50 -24.57 19.38
N ASP A 85 23.08 -24.68 20.59
CA ASP A 85 23.79 -25.90 21.02
C ASP A 85 22.86 -27.11 21.08
N ILE A 86 21.61 -26.90 21.50
CA ILE A 86 20.61 -27.98 21.58
C ILE A 86 20.16 -28.38 20.17
N VAL A 87 19.97 -27.40 19.27
CA VAL A 87 19.67 -27.67 17.85
C VAL A 87 20.76 -28.56 17.25
N GLN A 88 22.04 -28.19 17.43
CA GLN A 88 23.17 -29.00 16.97
C GLN A 88 23.16 -30.42 17.57
N LEU A 89 22.95 -30.53 18.90
CA LEU A 89 22.91 -31.79 19.59
C LEU A 89 21.76 -32.69 19.11
N LEU A 90 20.55 -32.14 18.92
CA LEU A 90 19.41 -32.89 18.41
C LEU A 90 19.66 -33.41 16.99
N ILE A 91 20.24 -32.57 16.10
CA ILE A 91 20.62 -32.97 14.74
C ILE A 91 21.64 -34.09 14.74
N LEU A 92 22.70 -33.99 15.56
CA LEU A 92 23.72 -35.02 15.72
C LEU A 92 23.14 -36.35 16.23
N ARG A 93 22.04 -36.32 16.95
CA ARG A 93 21.32 -37.50 17.45
C ARG A 93 20.19 -37.97 16.51
N GLY A 94 20.13 -37.47 15.26
CA GLY A 94 19.24 -37.95 14.22
C GLY A 94 17.85 -37.30 14.23
N ALA A 95 17.75 -36.07 14.73
CA ALA A 95 16.51 -35.31 14.56
C ALA A 95 16.21 -35.07 13.08
N ASN A 96 14.96 -35.31 12.67
CA ASN A 96 14.52 -35.00 11.32
C ASN A 96 14.42 -33.50 11.14
N VAL A 97 15.37 -32.91 10.40
CA VAL A 97 15.50 -31.48 10.16
C VAL A 97 14.29 -30.95 9.37
N ASN A 98 13.65 -31.79 8.54
CA ASN A 98 12.51 -31.46 7.69
C ASN A 98 11.18 -31.95 8.28
N ALA A 99 11.13 -32.31 9.58
CA ALA A 99 9.85 -32.58 10.21
C ALA A 99 8.92 -31.37 10.10
N VAL A 100 7.64 -31.64 9.88
CA VAL A 100 6.61 -30.62 9.84
C VAL A 100 5.63 -30.79 10.99
N ASN A 101 5.15 -29.72 11.53
CA ASN A 101 4.09 -29.68 12.53
C ASN A 101 2.70 -29.83 11.87
N GLU A 102 1.61 -29.71 12.66
CA GLU A 102 0.24 -29.82 12.13
C GLU A 102 -0.09 -28.75 11.08
N ASP A 103 0.56 -27.58 11.12
CA ASP A 103 0.37 -26.50 10.16
C ASP A 103 1.30 -26.59 8.93
N GLY A 104 2.17 -27.61 8.89
CA GLY A 104 3.18 -27.74 7.84
C GLY A 104 4.49 -27.00 8.12
N SER A 105 4.60 -26.30 9.26
CA SER A 105 5.77 -25.47 9.56
C SER A 105 6.95 -26.32 10.04
N THR A 106 8.17 -25.93 9.63
CA THR A 106 9.44 -26.59 9.98
C THR A 106 10.20 -25.82 11.07
N ALA A 107 11.28 -26.45 11.61
CA ALA A 107 12.21 -25.77 12.50
C ALA A 107 12.89 -24.56 11.82
N LEU A 108 13.21 -24.67 10.52
CA LEU A 108 13.79 -23.56 9.73
C LEU A 108 12.83 -22.37 9.65
N MET A 109 11.55 -22.62 9.41
CA MET A 109 10.53 -21.56 9.38
C MET A 109 10.39 -20.86 10.73
N ALA A 110 10.40 -21.62 11.84
CA ALA A 110 10.34 -21.04 13.18
C ALA A 110 11.54 -20.14 13.49
N ALA A 111 12.76 -20.57 13.12
CA ALA A 111 13.96 -19.77 13.28
C ALA A 111 13.99 -18.54 12.33
N ALA A 112 13.54 -18.70 11.09
CA ALA A 112 13.47 -17.62 10.09
C ALA A 112 12.51 -16.52 10.52
N HIS A 113 11.31 -16.87 10.96
CA HIS A 113 10.32 -15.92 11.51
C HIS A 113 10.91 -15.05 12.63
N LYS A 114 11.66 -15.68 13.55
CA LYS A 114 12.29 -14.99 14.70
C LYS A 114 13.56 -14.23 14.33
N GLY A 115 14.20 -14.56 13.21
CA GLY A 115 15.46 -13.94 12.79
C GLY A 115 16.69 -14.54 13.47
N TYR A 116 16.63 -15.80 13.92
CA TYR A 116 17.73 -16.48 14.64
C TYR A 116 18.77 -17.01 13.65
N VAL A 117 19.72 -16.15 13.30
CA VAL A 117 20.72 -16.37 12.25
C VAL A 117 21.53 -17.64 12.49
N ASP A 118 22.06 -17.84 13.71
CA ASP A 118 22.90 -18.99 14.05
C ASP A 118 22.12 -20.30 13.95
N VAL A 119 20.88 -20.32 14.42
CA VAL A 119 19.99 -21.49 14.30
C VAL A 119 19.71 -21.80 12.84
N VAL A 120 19.39 -20.77 12.03
CA VAL A 120 19.16 -20.92 10.59
C VAL A 120 20.39 -21.50 9.91
N GLN A 121 21.59 -21.01 10.24
CA GLN A 121 22.85 -21.50 9.66
C GLN A 121 23.07 -22.99 9.99
N VAL A 122 22.83 -23.39 11.23
CA VAL A 122 22.96 -24.80 11.66
C VAL A 122 21.95 -25.69 10.93
N LEU A 123 20.70 -25.27 10.83
CA LEU A 123 19.64 -26.01 10.13
C LEU A 123 19.94 -26.16 8.63
N LEU A 124 20.39 -25.10 7.97
CA LEU A 124 20.76 -25.13 6.55
C LEU A 124 21.97 -26.04 6.30
N ALA A 125 22.99 -25.98 7.16
CA ALA A 125 24.15 -26.89 7.09
C ALA A 125 23.75 -28.36 7.28
N ALA A 126 22.67 -28.63 7.99
CA ALA A 126 22.11 -29.98 8.19
C ALA A 126 21.13 -30.40 7.06
N GLY A 127 20.98 -29.63 6.01
CA GLY A 127 20.11 -29.94 4.87
C GLY A 127 18.63 -29.62 5.08
N ALA A 128 18.31 -28.60 5.87
CA ALA A 128 16.94 -28.12 6.00
C ALA A 128 16.39 -27.66 4.63
N GLY A 129 15.20 -28.13 4.27
CA GLY A 129 14.53 -27.80 3.02
C GLY A 129 14.02 -26.37 3.00
N VAL A 130 14.64 -25.52 2.19
CA VAL A 130 14.32 -24.08 2.10
C VAL A 130 12.98 -23.78 1.43
N ASN A 131 12.47 -24.71 0.59
CA ASN A 131 11.25 -24.55 -0.21
C ASN A 131 10.04 -25.32 0.36
N ILE A 132 10.15 -25.89 1.57
CA ILE A 132 8.98 -26.48 2.25
C ILE A 132 8.03 -25.34 2.60
N THR A 133 6.74 -25.51 2.32
CA THR A 133 5.69 -24.55 2.64
C THR A 133 4.76 -25.09 3.72
N ASP A 134 4.19 -24.19 4.52
CA ASP A 134 3.12 -24.51 5.44
C ASP A 134 1.75 -24.40 4.77
N LYS A 135 0.66 -24.51 5.53
CA LYS A 135 -0.73 -24.45 5.00
C LYS A 135 -1.12 -23.09 4.45
N ASP A 136 -0.39 -22.03 4.82
CA ASP A 136 -0.59 -20.66 4.35
C ASP A 136 0.32 -20.34 3.15
N ASP A 137 0.96 -21.35 2.54
CA ASP A 137 1.96 -21.21 1.46
C ASP A 137 3.16 -20.33 1.88
N ASP A 138 3.45 -20.24 3.19
CA ASP A 138 4.62 -19.56 3.69
C ASP A 138 5.79 -20.55 3.81
N ASN A 139 6.95 -20.20 3.24
CA ASN A 139 8.22 -20.87 3.45
C ASN A 139 9.16 -20.02 4.31
N ALA A 140 10.34 -20.56 4.65
CA ALA A 140 11.28 -19.81 5.49
C ALA A 140 11.75 -18.49 4.88
N LEU A 141 11.91 -18.40 3.54
CA LEU A 141 12.28 -17.17 2.84
C LEU A 141 11.17 -16.12 2.91
N LYS A 142 9.92 -16.52 2.62
CA LYS A 142 8.75 -15.62 2.68
C LYS A 142 8.54 -15.09 4.11
N LEU A 143 8.72 -15.93 5.13
CA LEU A 143 8.67 -15.48 6.53
C LEU A 143 9.79 -14.48 6.85
N ALA A 144 11.01 -14.71 6.35
CA ALA A 144 12.12 -13.76 6.53
C ALA A 144 11.82 -12.40 5.88
N VAL A 145 11.19 -12.37 4.71
CA VAL A 145 10.74 -11.14 4.03
C VAL A 145 9.66 -10.44 4.85
N LYS A 146 8.58 -11.16 5.18
CA LYS A 146 7.40 -10.66 5.89
C LYS A 146 7.74 -9.98 7.23
N TYR A 147 8.75 -10.52 7.92
CA TYR A 147 9.19 -10.01 9.22
C TYR A 147 10.50 -9.21 9.19
N GLY A 148 10.99 -8.83 8.02
CA GLY A 148 12.16 -7.97 7.86
C GLY A 148 13.49 -8.61 8.32
N ARG A 149 13.62 -9.95 8.21
CA ARG A 149 14.79 -10.68 8.69
C ARG A 149 15.89 -10.74 7.62
N THR A 150 16.46 -9.60 7.28
CA THR A 150 17.40 -9.43 6.15
C THR A 150 18.61 -10.39 6.21
N ALA A 151 19.20 -10.60 7.39
CA ALA A 151 20.34 -11.51 7.54
C ALA A 151 19.95 -12.96 7.25
N VAL A 152 18.77 -13.39 7.72
CA VAL A 152 18.21 -14.73 7.47
C VAL A 152 17.87 -14.89 5.98
N LEU A 153 17.25 -13.88 5.36
CA LEU A 153 16.96 -13.87 3.93
C LEU A 153 18.23 -14.14 3.11
N LYS A 154 19.32 -13.42 3.38
CA LYS A 154 20.61 -13.61 2.68
C LYS A 154 21.12 -15.04 2.80
N LEU A 155 21.06 -15.63 4.00
CA LEU A 155 21.49 -17.02 4.21
C LEU A 155 20.62 -18.01 3.42
N ILE A 156 19.31 -17.89 3.50
CA ILE A 156 18.36 -18.80 2.83
C ILE A 156 18.49 -18.70 1.31
N SER A 157 18.65 -17.50 0.75
CA SER A 157 18.84 -17.27 -0.70
C SER A 157 20.11 -17.94 -1.23
N GLN A 158 21.20 -17.94 -0.44
CA GLN A 158 22.45 -18.61 -0.80
C GLN A 158 22.34 -20.15 -0.82
N HIS A 159 21.31 -20.72 -0.21
CA HIS A 159 21.05 -22.16 -0.15
C HIS A 159 19.98 -22.63 -1.13
N GLY A 160 19.73 -21.85 -2.20
CA GLY A 160 18.89 -22.27 -3.32
C GLY A 160 17.39 -22.05 -3.13
N ALA A 161 17.00 -21.13 -2.26
CA ALA A 161 15.62 -20.68 -2.20
C ALA A 161 15.28 -19.86 -3.45
N ASP A 162 14.08 -20.07 -4.00
CA ASP A 162 13.59 -19.32 -5.15
C ASP A 162 13.13 -17.92 -4.72
N VAL A 163 13.97 -16.91 -5.01
CA VAL A 163 13.68 -15.49 -4.71
C VAL A 163 12.58 -14.92 -5.61
N ASN A 164 12.25 -15.60 -6.73
CA ASN A 164 11.21 -15.22 -7.68
C ASN A 164 9.93 -16.05 -7.52
N SER A 165 9.83 -16.81 -6.43
CA SER A 165 8.61 -17.55 -6.12
C SER A 165 7.38 -16.64 -6.08
N ARG A 166 6.26 -17.17 -6.53
CA ARG A 166 4.99 -16.45 -6.62
C ARG A 166 3.93 -17.16 -5.78
N ASP A 167 3.12 -16.39 -5.11
CA ASP A 167 1.94 -16.91 -4.44
C ASP A 167 0.79 -17.20 -5.40
N GLN A 168 -0.39 -17.52 -4.86
CA GLN A 168 -1.59 -17.84 -5.65
C GLN A 168 -2.08 -16.64 -6.46
N GLU A 169 -1.81 -15.39 -6.03
CA GLU A 169 -2.14 -14.18 -6.78
C GLU A 169 -1.00 -13.73 -7.72
N GLY A 170 0.07 -14.51 -7.78
CA GLY A 170 1.26 -14.23 -8.58
C GLY A 170 2.16 -13.16 -7.98
N GLU A 171 1.93 -12.80 -6.70
CA GLU A 171 2.78 -11.84 -6.01
C GLU A 171 4.15 -12.45 -5.70
N THR A 172 5.19 -11.63 -5.90
CA THR A 172 6.57 -12.00 -5.60
C THR A 172 6.99 -11.47 -4.24
N LEU A 173 8.06 -12.06 -3.68
CA LEU A 173 8.65 -11.56 -2.44
C LEU A 173 9.12 -10.09 -2.56
N LEU A 174 9.55 -9.69 -3.76
CA LEU A 174 9.96 -8.31 -4.02
C LEU A 174 8.77 -7.33 -3.99
N MET A 175 7.60 -7.72 -4.52
CA MET A 175 6.36 -6.94 -4.42
C MET A 175 5.93 -6.79 -2.95
N MET A 176 5.91 -7.88 -2.21
CA MET A 176 5.60 -7.88 -0.77
C MET A 176 6.54 -6.96 0.02
N ALA A 177 7.86 -7.05 -0.21
CA ALA A 177 8.83 -6.21 0.47
C ALA A 177 8.70 -4.73 0.09
N ALA A 178 8.33 -4.45 -1.16
CA ALA A 178 8.08 -3.10 -1.65
C ALA A 178 6.84 -2.47 -1.02
N ASP A 179 5.77 -3.23 -0.87
CA ASP A 179 4.53 -2.81 -0.20
C ASP A 179 4.76 -2.56 1.31
N LEU A 180 5.49 -3.48 1.97
CA LEU A 180 5.81 -3.36 3.40
C LEU A 180 6.80 -2.23 3.74
N GLY A 181 7.44 -1.62 2.75
CA GLY A 181 8.37 -0.51 2.97
C GLY A 181 9.74 -0.91 3.55
N ILE A 182 10.15 -2.17 3.43
CA ILE A 182 11.37 -2.67 4.05
C ILE A 182 12.54 -2.59 3.05
N LEU A 183 13.16 -1.42 2.95
CA LEU A 183 14.20 -1.14 1.96
C LEU A 183 15.38 -2.13 2.01
N GLU A 184 15.84 -2.50 3.20
CA GLU A 184 16.96 -3.45 3.36
C GLU A 184 16.62 -4.85 2.83
N VAL A 185 15.35 -5.27 2.93
CA VAL A 185 14.86 -6.53 2.37
C VAL A 185 14.80 -6.43 0.85
N VAL A 186 14.27 -5.34 0.31
CA VAL A 186 14.24 -5.07 -1.14
C VAL A 186 15.65 -5.15 -1.72
N GLN A 187 16.61 -4.44 -1.12
CA GLN A 187 18.01 -4.47 -1.55
C GLN A 187 18.62 -5.88 -1.49
N ALA A 188 18.31 -6.65 -0.45
CA ALA A 188 18.80 -8.00 -0.30
C ALA A 188 18.18 -8.97 -1.33
N LEU A 189 16.89 -8.82 -1.66
CA LEU A 189 16.22 -9.58 -2.72
C LEU A 189 16.80 -9.27 -4.09
N LEU A 190 17.01 -7.98 -4.40
CA LEU A 190 17.64 -7.54 -5.66
C LEU A 190 19.07 -8.09 -5.79
N ALA A 191 19.84 -8.03 -4.70
CA ALA A 191 21.21 -8.61 -4.68
C ALA A 191 21.21 -10.15 -4.81
N ALA A 192 20.12 -10.83 -4.42
CA ALA A 192 19.92 -12.27 -4.58
C ALA A 192 19.38 -12.64 -5.98
N GLY A 193 19.15 -11.68 -6.89
CA GLY A 193 18.70 -11.90 -8.25
C GLY A 193 17.18 -11.90 -8.43
N ALA A 194 16.45 -11.20 -7.56
CA ALA A 194 15.02 -10.99 -7.77
C ALA A 194 14.77 -10.20 -9.05
N ASP A 195 13.87 -10.70 -9.91
CA ASP A 195 13.46 -10.03 -11.15
C ASP A 195 12.51 -8.87 -10.81
N VAL A 196 12.96 -7.67 -11.11
CA VAL A 196 12.29 -6.39 -10.79
C VAL A 196 11.01 -6.18 -11.59
N ASN A 197 10.83 -6.86 -12.74
CA ASN A 197 9.74 -6.62 -13.68
C ASN A 197 8.68 -7.74 -13.70
N LEU A 198 8.73 -8.68 -12.78
CA LEU A 198 7.68 -9.70 -12.67
C LEU A 198 6.33 -9.03 -12.36
N LYS A 199 5.28 -9.54 -13.00
CA LYS A 199 3.89 -9.07 -12.83
C LYS A 199 3.07 -10.10 -12.07
N ASN A 200 2.24 -9.64 -11.15
CA ASN A 200 1.22 -10.45 -10.51
C ASN A 200 0.01 -10.66 -11.45
N LYS A 201 -1.04 -11.35 -10.98
CA LYS A 201 -2.27 -11.57 -11.76
C LYS A 201 -3.02 -10.27 -12.12
N HIS A 202 -2.78 -9.19 -11.41
CA HIS A 202 -3.35 -7.86 -11.69
C HIS A 202 -2.49 -7.03 -12.63
N GLY A 203 -1.32 -7.55 -13.04
CA GLY A 203 -0.37 -6.82 -13.89
C GLY A 203 0.54 -5.86 -13.11
N SER A 204 0.38 -5.79 -11.78
CA SER A 204 1.20 -4.93 -10.92
C SER A 204 2.59 -5.51 -10.73
N THR A 205 3.57 -4.64 -10.51
CA THR A 205 4.98 -4.96 -10.28
C THR A 205 5.45 -4.40 -8.94
N ALA A 206 6.70 -4.67 -8.55
CA ALA A 206 7.25 -4.14 -7.30
C ALA A 206 7.28 -2.60 -7.27
N ILE A 207 7.52 -1.94 -8.42
CA ILE A 207 7.46 -0.47 -8.47
C ILE A 207 6.03 0.06 -8.35
N SER A 208 5.03 -0.67 -8.84
CA SER A 208 3.61 -0.34 -8.63
C SER A 208 3.25 -0.40 -7.15
N ALA A 209 3.68 -1.46 -6.43
CA ALA A 209 3.47 -1.59 -5.00
C ALA A 209 4.16 -0.47 -4.20
N ALA A 210 5.43 -0.17 -4.51
CA ALA A 210 6.16 0.92 -3.88
C ALA A 210 5.49 2.29 -4.11
N ALA A 211 4.95 2.51 -5.31
CA ALA A 211 4.28 3.76 -5.69
C ALA A 211 2.93 3.92 -4.97
N ALA A 212 2.14 2.85 -4.88
CA ALA A 212 0.86 2.83 -4.16
C ALA A 212 1.04 3.00 -2.65
N ALA A 213 2.16 2.54 -2.09
CA ALA A 213 2.48 2.67 -0.68
C ALA A 213 3.31 3.92 -0.33
N GLY A 214 3.75 4.71 -1.32
CA GLY A 214 4.53 5.93 -1.10
C GLY A 214 5.99 5.72 -0.71
N HIS A 215 6.55 4.53 -0.92
CA HIS A 215 7.91 4.17 -0.52
C HIS A 215 8.96 4.66 -1.54
N THR A 216 9.24 5.96 -1.54
CA THR A 216 10.10 6.65 -2.53
C THR A 216 11.50 6.07 -2.62
N GLY A 217 12.13 5.74 -1.47
CA GLY A 217 13.45 5.11 -1.43
C GLY A 217 13.50 3.74 -2.10
N ILE A 218 12.44 2.95 -1.96
CA ILE A 218 12.29 1.64 -2.60
C ILE A 218 12.07 1.80 -4.10
N ALA A 219 11.18 2.71 -4.51
CA ALA A 219 10.95 3.01 -5.93
C ALA A 219 12.26 3.44 -6.62
N SER A 220 13.08 4.27 -5.95
CA SER A 220 14.41 4.64 -6.48
C SER A 220 15.31 3.41 -6.64
N ALA A 221 15.39 2.54 -5.64
CA ALA A 221 16.23 1.33 -5.71
C ALA A 221 15.77 0.37 -6.83
N LEU A 222 14.45 0.22 -7.03
CA LEU A 222 13.88 -0.59 -8.11
C LEU A 222 14.21 -0.01 -9.49
N LEU A 223 14.08 1.32 -9.65
CA LEU A 223 14.43 2.01 -10.89
C LEU A 223 15.94 1.90 -11.22
N ASP A 224 16.81 1.97 -10.21
CA ASP A 224 18.25 1.79 -10.38
C ASP A 224 18.61 0.36 -10.84
N GLN A 225 17.71 -0.62 -10.61
CA GLN A 225 17.83 -2.00 -11.09
C GLN A 225 17.01 -2.28 -12.37
N GLY A 226 16.53 -1.25 -13.05
CA GLY A 226 15.86 -1.37 -14.35
C GLY A 226 14.36 -1.71 -14.27
N ALA A 227 13.67 -1.29 -13.21
CA ALA A 227 12.21 -1.39 -13.18
C ALA A 227 11.57 -0.58 -14.32
N GLU A 228 10.58 -1.15 -15.00
CA GLU A 228 9.80 -0.48 -16.04
C GLU A 228 8.92 0.60 -15.43
N ILE A 229 9.33 1.87 -15.57
CA ILE A 229 8.67 3.01 -14.92
C ILE A 229 7.23 3.27 -15.40
N ASN A 230 6.92 2.93 -16.65
CA ASN A 230 5.62 3.15 -17.29
C ASN A 230 4.81 1.85 -17.44
N VAL A 231 5.12 0.84 -16.64
CA VAL A 231 4.35 -0.41 -16.62
C VAL A 231 2.88 -0.12 -16.33
N GLN A 232 2.00 -0.75 -17.08
CA GLN A 232 0.56 -0.67 -16.84
C GLN A 232 0.04 -1.99 -16.25
N ASP A 233 -0.81 -1.87 -15.26
CA ASP A 233 -1.57 -2.99 -14.69
C ASP A 233 -2.82 -3.31 -15.54
N LYS A 234 -3.71 -4.17 -15.04
CA LYS A 234 -4.94 -4.56 -15.76
C LYS A 234 -5.98 -3.45 -15.89
N ASP A 235 -5.90 -2.41 -15.08
CA ASP A 235 -6.77 -1.24 -15.19
C ASP A 235 -6.12 -0.14 -16.05
N GLY A 236 -4.91 -0.42 -16.58
CA GLY A 236 -4.12 0.51 -17.36
C GLY A 236 -3.39 1.54 -16.51
N GLU A 237 -3.37 1.37 -15.18
CA GLU A 237 -2.73 2.32 -14.28
C GLU A 237 -1.22 2.11 -14.25
N THR A 238 -0.47 3.21 -14.30
CA THR A 238 0.98 3.23 -14.13
C THR A 238 1.32 3.52 -12.67
N PRO A 239 2.58 3.26 -12.22
CA PRO A 239 3.03 3.69 -10.90
C PRO A 239 2.78 5.18 -10.63
N LEU A 240 2.84 6.02 -11.67
CA LEU A 240 2.53 7.45 -11.55
C LEU A 240 1.05 7.69 -11.23
N HIS A 241 0.11 6.96 -11.85
CA HIS A 241 -1.31 7.06 -11.51
C HIS A 241 -1.55 6.71 -10.04
N LEU A 242 -0.99 5.59 -9.57
CA LEU A 242 -1.12 5.14 -8.19
C LEU A 242 -0.61 6.19 -7.19
N ALA A 243 0.59 6.74 -7.45
CA ALA A 243 1.16 7.79 -6.61
C ALA A 243 0.31 9.07 -6.60
N VAL A 244 -0.33 9.42 -7.73
CA VAL A 244 -1.20 10.60 -7.83
C VAL A 244 -2.52 10.37 -7.09
N VAL A 245 -3.14 9.18 -7.21
CA VAL A 245 -4.37 8.83 -6.50
C VAL A 245 -4.18 8.97 -4.99
N GLU A 246 -3.06 8.46 -4.47
CA GLU A 246 -2.74 8.50 -3.03
C GLU A 246 -2.20 9.86 -2.55
N GLY A 247 -1.87 10.76 -3.47
CA GLY A 247 -1.39 12.10 -3.13
C GLY A 247 0.08 12.15 -2.69
N TYR A 248 0.91 11.19 -3.05
CA TYR A 248 2.32 11.11 -2.67
C TYR A 248 3.21 12.03 -3.50
N VAL A 249 3.35 13.28 -3.09
CA VAL A 249 4.10 14.32 -3.81
C VAL A 249 5.54 13.92 -4.12
N ASP A 250 6.27 13.41 -3.12
CA ASP A 250 7.69 13.03 -3.29
C ASP A 250 7.85 11.84 -4.25
N MET A 251 6.89 10.90 -4.24
CA MET A 251 6.86 9.78 -5.18
C MET A 251 6.62 10.27 -6.61
N VAL A 252 5.64 11.14 -6.79
CA VAL A 252 5.36 11.76 -8.11
C VAL A 252 6.58 12.52 -8.61
N GLN A 253 7.24 13.32 -7.75
CA GLN A 253 8.45 14.05 -8.11
C GLN A 253 9.58 13.09 -8.53
N LEU A 254 9.79 11.99 -7.80
CA LEU A 254 10.75 10.96 -8.16
C LEU A 254 10.42 10.36 -9.52
N LEU A 255 9.19 9.85 -9.71
CA LEU A 255 8.78 9.18 -10.94
C LEU A 255 8.93 10.09 -12.16
N ILE A 256 8.48 11.35 -12.06
CA ILE A 256 8.66 12.34 -13.14
C ILE A 256 10.12 12.60 -13.42
N SER A 257 10.98 12.79 -12.40
CA SER A 257 12.41 13.04 -12.60
C SER A 257 13.15 11.85 -13.24
N ARG A 258 12.60 10.64 -13.10
CA ARG A 258 13.12 9.39 -13.68
C ARG A 258 12.48 9.04 -15.02
N GLY A 259 11.62 9.88 -15.58
CA GLY A 259 11.08 9.75 -16.95
C GLY A 259 9.72 9.05 -17.03
N ALA A 260 8.93 9.05 -15.97
CA ALA A 260 7.52 8.63 -16.07
C ALA A 260 6.75 9.56 -17.03
N ASP A 261 5.94 8.96 -17.91
CA ASP A 261 5.15 9.71 -18.88
C ASP A 261 3.77 10.08 -18.31
N PRO A 262 3.49 11.36 -18.00
CA PRO A 262 2.23 11.80 -17.44
C PRO A 262 1.07 11.83 -18.44
N ARG A 263 1.30 11.43 -19.70
CA ARG A 263 0.29 11.40 -20.76
C ARG A 263 -0.34 10.04 -20.98
N ILE A 264 0.20 8.99 -20.35
CA ILE A 264 -0.38 7.65 -20.42
C ILE A 264 -1.76 7.71 -19.78
N THR A 265 -2.72 7.06 -20.42
CA THR A 265 -4.10 6.95 -19.92
C THR A 265 -4.33 5.55 -19.34
N ASN A 266 -5.12 5.47 -18.29
CA ASN A 266 -5.69 4.21 -17.82
C ASN A 266 -6.83 3.75 -18.75
N HIS A 267 -7.47 2.62 -18.46
CA HIS A 267 -8.55 2.08 -19.28
C HIS A 267 -9.84 2.93 -19.27
N LEU A 268 -9.98 3.85 -18.32
CA LEU A 268 -11.07 4.84 -18.31
C LEU A 268 -10.76 6.05 -19.22
N GLY A 269 -9.54 6.16 -19.72
CA GLY A 269 -9.06 7.30 -20.50
C GLY A 269 -8.49 8.43 -19.64
N ASP A 270 -8.34 8.21 -18.34
CA ASP A 270 -7.84 9.21 -17.41
C ASP A 270 -6.32 9.26 -17.43
N THR A 271 -5.76 10.47 -17.46
CA THR A 271 -4.33 10.74 -17.28
C THR A 271 -4.02 11.06 -15.80
N PRO A 272 -2.76 10.98 -15.36
CA PRO A 272 -2.35 11.46 -14.03
C PRO A 272 -2.77 12.92 -13.76
N ILE A 273 -2.76 13.79 -14.78
CA ILE A 273 -3.22 15.19 -14.67
C ILE A 273 -4.71 15.26 -14.39
N PHE A 274 -5.52 14.45 -15.07
CA PHE A 274 -6.95 14.36 -14.84
C PHE A 274 -7.23 13.92 -13.40
N VAL A 275 -6.55 12.86 -12.93
CA VAL A 275 -6.70 12.34 -11.57
C VAL A 275 -6.31 13.40 -10.53
N ALA A 276 -5.17 14.07 -10.71
CA ALA A 276 -4.72 15.15 -9.81
C ALA A 276 -5.74 16.30 -9.71
N ALA A 277 -6.34 16.68 -10.85
CA ALA A 277 -7.37 17.71 -10.88
C ALA A 277 -8.69 17.27 -10.21
N LEU A 278 -9.09 16.00 -10.41
CA LEU A 278 -10.27 15.40 -9.79
C LEU A 278 -10.15 15.32 -8.26
N GLN A 279 -8.97 15.01 -7.75
CA GLN A 279 -8.67 14.88 -6.32
C GLN A 279 -8.31 16.24 -5.66
N GLY A 280 -8.04 17.29 -6.44
CA GLY A 280 -7.62 18.57 -5.92
C GLY A 280 -6.16 18.63 -5.45
N HIS A 281 -5.32 17.72 -5.92
CA HIS A 281 -3.89 17.67 -5.57
C HIS A 281 -3.09 18.74 -6.33
N SER A 282 -3.22 20.00 -5.94
CA SER A 282 -2.65 21.15 -6.64
C SER A 282 -1.13 21.08 -6.78
N GLN A 283 -0.41 20.65 -5.73
CA GLN A 283 1.05 20.51 -5.77
C GLN A 283 1.50 19.42 -6.75
N ILE A 284 0.82 18.28 -6.77
CA ILE A 284 1.07 17.21 -7.75
C ILE A 284 0.76 17.69 -9.16
N LEU A 285 -0.36 18.37 -9.33
CA LEU A 285 -0.74 18.94 -10.62
C LEU A 285 0.32 19.92 -11.16
N GLU A 286 0.90 20.75 -10.30
CA GLU A 286 1.99 21.67 -10.68
C GLU A 286 3.21 20.91 -11.21
N ILE A 287 3.63 19.82 -10.53
CA ILE A 287 4.73 18.96 -10.97
C ILE A 287 4.42 18.36 -12.35
N LEU A 288 3.23 17.80 -12.52
CA LEU A 288 2.81 17.15 -13.76
C LEU A 288 2.73 18.13 -14.93
N LEU A 289 2.16 19.31 -14.73
CA LEU A 289 2.05 20.35 -15.75
C LEU A 289 3.43 20.91 -16.10
N GLY A 290 4.31 21.13 -15.13
CA GLY A 290 5.67 21.60 -15.33
C GLY A 290 6.53 20.63 -16.16
N SER A 291 6.31 19.32 -16.02
CA SER A 291 7.03 18.28 -16.76
C SER A 291 6.49 18.00 -18.16
N SER A 292 5.21 18.30 -18.41
CA SER A 292 4.50 17.92 -19.64
C SER A 292 4.79 18.86 -20.84
N GLY A 293 5.53 19.95 -20.62
CA GLY A 293 5.75 20.97 -21.64
C GLY A 293 4.46 21.78 -21.95
N LYS A 294 4.40 22.45 -23.12
CA LYS A 294 3.18 23.18 -23.51
C LYS A 294 2.04 22.21 -23.79
N MET A 295 1.09 22.16 -22.90
CA MET A 295 -0.15 21.40 -23.10
C MET A 295 -1.15 22.19 -23.95
N ASN A 296 -1.99 21.48 -24.69
CA ASN A 296 -3.06 22.10 -25.47
C ASN A 296 -4.20 22.52 -24.52
N ALA A 297 -4.76 23.72 -24.73
CA ALA A 297 -5.88 24.26 -23.93
C ALA A 297 -7.09 23.29 -23.88
N THR A 298 -7.32 22.54 -24.96
CA THR A 298 -8.40 21.52 -25.02
C THR A 298 -8.16 20.34 -24.08
N THR A 299 -6.90 19.93 -23.88
CA THR A 299 -6.55 18.82 -22.96
C THR A 299 -6.80 19.20 -21.49
N LEU A 300 -6.67 20.48 -21.15
CA LEU A 300 -6.89 20.99 -19.80
C LEU A 300 -8.36 21.35 -19.50
N GLY A 301 -9.23 21.32 -20.50
CA GLY A 301 -10.63 21.68 -20.35
C GLY A 301 -11.40 20.80 -19.39
N ILE A 302 -11.29 19.47 -19.54
CA ILE A 302 -11.98 18.53 -18.64
C ILE A 302 -11.43 18.62 -17.21
N PRO A 303 -10.09 18.59 -16.96
CA PRO A 303 -9.53 18.84 -15.64
C PRO A 303 -10.01 20.15 -14.99
N LEU A 304 -10.10 21.24 -15.77
CA LEU A 304 -10.62 22.53 -15.30
C LEU A 304 -12.08 22.42 -14.82
N MET A 305 -12.95 21.81 -15.63
CA MET A 305 -14.37 21.64 -15.29
C MET A 305 -14.57 20.77 -14.04
N LEU A 306 -13.76 19.72 -13.85
CA LEU A 306 -13.79 18.90 -12.67
C LEU A 306 -13.36 19.68 -11.43
N ALA A 307 -12.23 20.38 -11.48
CA ALA A 307 -11.73 21.19 -10.38
C ALA A 307 -12.75 22.27 -9.97
N ILE A 308 -13.44 22.89 -10.94
CA ILE A 308 -14.52 23.85 -10.66
C ILE A 308 -15.72 23.14 -10.02
N THR A 309 -16.11 21.97 -10.51
CA THR A 309 -17.25 21.23 -9.96
C THR A 309 -17.03 20.85 -8.50
N GLN A 310 -15.79 20.55 -8.12
CA GLN A 310 -15.39 20.22 -6.74
C GLN A 310 -15.07 21.46 -5.88
N GLY A 311 -14.88 22.64 -6.50
CA GLY A 311 -14.56 23.88 -5.79
C GLY A 311 -13.09 24.03 -5.42
N TYR A 312 -12.18 23.33 -6.08
CA TYR A 312 -10.73 23.35 -5.80
C TYR A 312 -10.07 24.60 -6.41
N ILE A 313 -10.12 25.71 -5.69
CA ILE A 313 -9.71 27.02 -6.20
C ILE A 313 -8.24 27.06 -6.64
N ASP A 314 -7.33 26.43 -5.89
CA ASP A 314 -5.89 26.42 -6.21
C ASP A 314 -5.62 25.60 -7.48
N THR A 315 -6.30 24.48 -7.64
CA THR A 315 -6.26 23.66 -8.86
C THR A 315 -6.80 24.41 -10.07
N VAL A 316 -7.93 25.11 -9.91
CA VAL A 316 -8.50 25.96 -10.97
C VAL A 316 -7.53 27.05 -11.37
N LYS A 317 -6.95 27.76 -10.39
CA LYS A 317 -5.95 28.81 -10.64
C LYS A 317 -4.77 28.26 -11.45
N LEU A 318 -4.22 27.14 -11.02
CA LEU A 318 -3.08 26.50 -11.65
C LEU A 318 -3.38 26.11 -13.11
N LEU A 319 -4.51 25.43 -13.35
CA LEU A 319 -4.91 25.05 -14.71
C LEU A 319 -5.07 26.25 -15.65
N LEU A 320 -5.67 27.35 -15.14
CA LEU A 320 -5.79 28.59 -15.90
C LEU A 320 -4.45 29.28 -16.16
N ASP A 321 -3.50 29.20 -15.20
CA ASP A 321 -2.14 29.75 -15.36
C ASP A 321 -1.33 28.95 -16.40
N TYR A 322 -1.60 27.65 -16.52
CA TYR A 322 -1.00 26.77 -17.54
C TYR A 322 -1.76 26.77 -18.89
N GLY A 323 -2.73 27.66 -19.05
CA GLY A 323 -3.37 27.93 -20.34
C GLY A 323 -4.66 27.17 -20.62
N ALA A 324 -5.33 26.66 -19.60
CA ALA A 324 -6.70 26.17 -19.75
C ALA A 324 -7.62 27.32 -20.20
N ASP A 325 -8.56 27.05 -21.14
CA ASP A 325 -9.49 28.05 -21.63
C ASP A 325 -10.59 28.33 -20.59
N ALA A 326 -10.66 29.58 -20.10
CA ALA A 326 -11.68 30.01 -19.16
C ALA A 326 -13.12 29.91 -19.73
N ASN A 327 -13.26 29.76 -21.06
CA ASN A 327 -14.52 29.58 -21.76
C ASN A 327 -14.85 28.10 -22.04
N THR A 328 -14.11 27.16 -21.46
CA THR A 328 -14.37 25.72 -21.62
C THR A 328 -15.83 25.40 -21.30
N LEU A 329 -16.42 24.55 -22.15
CA LEU A 329 -17.77 24.02 -22.01
C LEU A 329 -17.74 22.65 -21.35
N GLY A 330 -18.58 22.44 -20.37
CA GLY A 330 -18.89 21.11 -19.84
C GLY A 330 -19.82 20.31 -20.75
N ASN A 331 -19.99 19.02 -20.45
CA ASN A 331 -20.88 18.11 -21.17
C ASN A 331 -22.38 18.59 -21.16
N ASP A 332 -22.74 19.41 -20.18
CA ASP A 332 -24.05 20.03 -20.05
C ASP A 332 -24.17 21.39 -20.76
N SER A 333 -23.19 21.69 -21.60
CA SER A 333 -23.12 22.96 -22.37
C SER A 333 -23.09 24.22 -21.50
N LYS A 334 -22.72 24.11 -20.23
CA LYS A 334 -22.43 25.23 -19.35
C LYS A 334 -20.95 25.57 -19.40
N THR A 335 -20.64 26.89 -19.44
CA THR A 335 -19.23 27.30 -19.30
C THR A 335 -18.72 27.12 -17.88
N ALA A 336 -17.39 27.15 -17.74
CA ALA A 336 -16.71 27.19 -16.47
C ALA A 336 -17.29 28.25 -15.51
N LEU A 337 -17.57 29.45 -16.04
CA LEU A 337 -18.14 30.56 -15.27
C LEU A 337 -19.56 30.24 -14.79
N ILE A 338 -20.42 29.68 -15.66
CA ILE A 338 -21.79 29.28 -15.29
C ILE A 338 -21.74 28.23 -14.18
N LYS A 339 -20.85 27.21 -14.27
CA LYS A 339 -20.67 26.19 -13.23
C LYS A 339 -20.26 26.80 -11.90
N ALA A 340 -19.30 27.73 -11.91
CA ALA A 340 -18.83 28.39 -10.70
C ALA A 340 -19.94 29.24 -10.06
N ALA A 341 -20.79 29.91 -10.89
CA ALA A 341 -21.94 30.70 -10.43
C ALA A 341 -23.05 29.80 -9.84
N GLU A 342 -23.39 28.69 -10.51
CA GLU A 342 -24.36 27.71 -10.07
C GLU A 342 -23.99 27.09 -8.71
N ARG A 343 -22.70 26.95 -8.43
CA ARG A 343 -22.14 26.32 -7.21
C ARG A 343 -21.79 27.33 -6.11
N ASN A 344 -21.98 28.62 -6.34
CA ASN A 344 -21.61 29.68 -5.40
C ASN A 344 -20.12 29.70 -5.04
N TYR A 345 -19.25 29.73 -6.04
CA TYR A 345 -17.80 29.80 -5.84
C TYR A 345 -17.26 31.18 -6.24
N PRO A 346 -17.41 32.22 -5.40
CA PRO A 346 -17.06 33.60 -5.75
C PRO A 346 -15.56 33.78 -6.05
N GLY A 347 -14.68 33.01 -5.38
CA GLY A 347 -13.24 33.01 -5.66
C GLY A 347 -12.92 32.50 -7.06
N ILE A 348 -13.56 31.40 -7.49
CA ILE A 348 -13.38 30.81 -8.83
C ILE A 348 -13.99 31.75 -9.90
N ILE A 349 -15.15 32.39 -9.63
CA ILE A 349 -15.76 33.37 -10.53
C ILE A 349 -14.77 34.50 -10.84
N ARG A 350 -14.10 35.07 -9.81
CA ARG A 350 -13.09 36.12 -10.01
C ARG A 350 -11.91 35.65 -10.84
N LEU A 351 -11.41 34.44 -10.59
CA LEU A 351 -10.29 33.85 -11.35
C LEU A 351 -10.66 33.71 -12.83
N LEU A 352 -11.84 33.15 -13.13
CA LEU A 352 -12.31 32.94 -14.50
C LEU A 352 -12.50 34.27 -15.25
N ILE A 353 -13.11 35.26 -14.61
CA ILE A 353 -13.28 36.61 -15.17
C ILE A 353 -11.92 37.24 -15.45
N GLY A 354 -10.97 37.15 -14.49
CA GLY A 354 -9.61 37.67 -14.65
C GLY A 354 -8.82 36.98 -15.78
N LYS A 355 -9.24 35.80 -16.21
CA LYS A 355 -8.67 35.05 -17.34
C LYS A 355 -9.51 35.15 -18.63
N GLY A 356 -10.47 36.08 -18.69
CA GLY A 356 -11.22 36.41 -19.90
C GLY A 356 -12.45 35.54 -20.15
N ALA A 357 -13.04 34.96 -19.09
CA ALA A 357 -14.32 34.27 -19.26
C ALA A 357 -15.40 35.18 -19.79
N ASN A 358 -16.20 34.72 -20.77
CA ASN A 358 -17.35 35.44 -21.29
C ASN A 358 -18.49 35.47 -20.26
N VAL A 359 -18.67 36.63 -19.64
CA VAL A 359 -19.65 36.85 -18.57
C VAL A 359 -21.10 36.71 -19.08
N ASN A 360 -21.33 36.96 -20.37
CA ASN A 360 -22.66 36.99 -20.99
C ASN A 360 -22.99 35.74 -21.81
N PHE A 361 -22.17 34.68 -21.69
CA PHE A 361 -22.49 33.42 -22.36
C PHE A 361 -23.81 32.86 -21.83
N GLN A 362 -24.65 32.37 -22.75
CA GLN A 362 -25.94 31.76 -22.45
C GLN A 362 -25.87 30.25 -22.70
N ASP A 363 -26.26 29.43 -21.70
CA ASP A 363 -26.36 27.98 -21.83
C ASP A 363 -27.54 27.54 -22.74
N LEU A 364 -27.79 26.24 -22.83
CA LEU A 364 -28.87 25.67 -23.62
C LEU A 364 -30.27 26.18 -23.19
N ALA A 365 -30.44 26.62 -21.95
CA ALA A 365 -31.67 27.22 -21.45
C ALA A 365 -31.71 28.73 -21.69
N GLY A 366 -30.67 29.31 -22.31
CA GLY A 366 -30.49 30.75 -22.47
C GLY A 366 -30.11 31.45 -21.16
N ALA A 367 -29.75 30.72 -20.12
CA ALA A 367 -29.40 31.28 -18.83
C ALA A 367 -27.92 31.68 -18.78
N THR A 368 -27.64 32.86 -18.21
CA THR A 368 -26.29 33.36 -17.96
C THR A 368 -25.78 32.98 -16.57
N ALA A 369 -24.49 33.19 -16.33
CA ALA A 369 -23.89 33.00 -14.98
C ALA A 369 -24.61 33.87 -13.93
N LEU A 370 -24.99 35.11 -14.30
CA LEU A 370 -25.77 36.03 -13.45
C LEU A 370 -27.14 35.42 -13.07
N MET A 371 -27.87 34.85 -14.02
CA MET A 371 -29.16 34.21 -13.76
C MET A 371 -29.04 33.01 -12.82
N TRP A 372 -28.00 32.20 -12.99
CA TRP A 372 -27.71 31.06 -12.10
C TRP A 372 -27.37 31.52 -10.69
N ALA A 373 -26.52 32.53 -10.53
CA ALA A 373 -26.19 33.12 -9.24
C ALA A 373 -27.43 33.72 -8.54
N VAL A 374 -28.30 34.41 -9.30
CA VAL A 374 -29.56 34.97 -8.79
C VAL A 374 -30.52 33.82 -8.39
N SER A 375 -30.66 32.79 -9.20
CA SER A 375 -31.55 31.66 -8.91
C SER A 375 -31.17 30.96 -7.59
N GLY A 376 -29.88 30.90 -7.28
CA GLY A 376 -29.36 30.36 -6.02
C GLY A 376 -29.39 31.33 -4.84
N GLY A 377 -29.75 32.61 -5.05
CA GLY A 377 -29.72 33.64 -4.00
C GLY A 377 -28.30 34.05 -3.57
N TYR A 378 -27.30 33.91 -4.43
CA TYR A 378 -25.87 34.07 -4.12
C TYR A 378 -25.41 35.54 -4.31
N GLY A 379 -25.74 36.39 -3.33
CA GLY A 379 -25.53 37.85 -3.43
C GLY A 379 -24.08 38.23 -3.79
N GLN A 380 -23.08 37.60 -3.18
CA GLN A 380 -21.66 37.88 -3.46
C GLN A 380 -21.28 37.52 -4.92
N ALA A 381 -21.75 36.39 -5.42
CA ALA A 381 -21.53 35.99 -6.83
C ALA A 381 -22.22 36.99 -7.79
N VAL A 382 -23.43 37.43 -7.45
CA VAL A 382 -24.17 38.45 -8.21
C VAL A 382 -23.38 39.74 -8.28
N GLU A 383 -22.88 40.27 -7.16
CA GLU A 383 -22.08 41.51 -7.13
C GLU A 383 -20.82 41.40 -7.99
N ILE A 384 -20.08 40.27 -7.92
CA ILE A 384 -18.88 40.07 -8.74
C ILE A 384 -19.23 40.10 -10.23
N LEU A 385 -20.30 39.38 -10.62
CA LEU A 385 -20.74 39.34 -12.02
C LEU A 385 -21.20 40.70 -12.53
N LEU A 386 -21.94 41.48 -11.72
CA LEU A 386 -22.33 42.85 -12.07
C LEU A 386 -21.11 43.76 -12.24
N GLN A 387 -20.13 43.70 -11.33
CA GLN A 387 -18.88 44.45 -11.43
C GLN A 387 -18.06 44.07 -12.68
N ALA A 388 -18.20 42.84 -13.16
CA ALA A 388 -17.57 42.35 -14.37
C ALA A 388 -18.33 42.68 -15.66
N GLY A 389 -19.41 43.44 -15.58
CA GLY A 389 -20.21 43.91 -16.75
C GLY A 389 -21.19 42.84 -17.27
N ALA A 390 -21.75 42.02 -16.38
CA ALA A 390 -22.83 41.12 -16.79
C ALA A 390 -24.04 41.92 -17.32
N ASP A 391 -24.54 41.52 -18.48
CA ASP A 391 -25.76 42.12 -19.05
C ASP A 391 -26.99 41.64 -18.26
N ILE A 392 -27.61 42.59 -17.58
CA ILE A 392 -28.70 42.34 -16.64
C ILE A 392 -30.00 42.05 -17.39
N ASN A 393 -30.12 42.54 -18.66
CA ASN A 393 -31.34 42.53 -19.45
C ASN A 393 -31.44 41.34 -20.42
N LEU A 394 -30.42 40.47 -20.46
CA LEU A 394 -30.51 39.21 -21.21
C LEU A 394 -31.69 38.40 -20.69
N LYS A 395 -32.37 37.71 -21.61
CA LYS A 395 -33.50 36.83 -21.30
C LYS A 395 -33.12 35.37 -21.56
N ASN A 396 -33.52 34.51 -20.66
CA ASN A 396 -33.45 33.07 -20.92
C ASN A 396 -34.56 32.64 -21.93
N ARG A 397 -34.58 31.37 -22.32
CA ARG A 397 -35.61 30.87 -23.28
C ARG A 397 -37.04 30.99 -22.75
N GLY A 398 -37.22 31.09 -21.44
CA GLY A 398 -38.53 31.36 -20.80
C GLY A 398 -38.91 32.85 -20.81
N GLY A 399 -38.04 33.72 -21.33
CA GLY A 399 -38.28 35.17 -21.34
C GLY A 399 -37.93 35.89 -20.05
N TYR A 400 -37.35 35.21 -19.06
CA TYR A 400 -37.01 35.76 -17.75
C TYR A 400 -35.64 36.44 -17.77
N THR A 401 -35.56 37.65 -17.21
CA THR A 401 -34.31 38.35 -16.88
C THR A 401 -33.81 37.92 -15.49
N ALA A 402 -32.55 38.26 -15.14
CA ALA A 402 -32.02 38.07 -13.80
C ALA A 402 -32.87 38.76 -12.72
N PHE A 403 -33.40 39.99 -13.03
CA PHE A 403 -34.26 40.75 -12.13
C PHE A 403 -35.59 40.01 -11.86
N MET A 404 -36.27 39.54 -12.92
CA MET A 404 -37.53 38.79 -12.79
C MET A 404 -37.33 37.49 -11.95
N ILE A 405 -36.19 36.81 -12.08
CA ILE A 405 -35.86 35.64 -11.27
C ILE A 405 -35.70 36.02 -9.80
N ALA A 406 -35.03 37.15 -9.49
CA ALA A 406 -34.86 37.63 -8.13
C ALA A 406 -36.20 37.99 -7.47
N GLU A 407 -37.11 38.68 -8.19
CA GLU A 407 -38.44 39.02 -7.73
C GLU A 407 -39.29 37.79 -7.47
N PHE A 408 -39.30 36.82 -8.43
CA PHE A 408 -40.04 35.56 -8.29
C PHE A 408 -39.63 34.75 -7.08
N ASN A 409 -38.31 34.69 -6.81
CA ASN A 409 -37.75 33.95 -5.66
C ASN A 409 -37.82 34.75 -4.35
N GLY A 410 -38.22 36.00 -4.36
CA GLY A 410 -38.35 36.86 -3.19
C GLY A 410 -37.00 37.35 -2.64
N TYR A 411 -35.95 37.40 -3.45
CA TYR A 411 -34.61 37.86 -3.06
C TYR A 411 -34.49 39.39 -3.13
N LYS A 412 -35.15 40.07 -2.18
CA LYS A 412 -35.29 41.54 -2.16
C LYS A 412 -33.97 42.30 -2.26
N ASN A 413 -32.90 41.82 -1.56
CA ASN A 413 -31.61 42.48 -1.60
C ASN A 413 -30.93 42.34 -2.98
N ILE A 414 -31.02 41.16 -3.61
CA ILE A 414 -30.50 40.95 -4.96
C ILE A 414 -31.31 41.75 -5.99
N ALA A 415 -32.62 41.76 -5.88
CA ALA A 415 -33.49 42.58 -6.76
C ALA A 415 -33.12 44.06 -6.64
N ALA A 416 -32.89 44.58 -5.42
CA ALA A 416 -32.45 45.96 -5.21
C ALA A 416 -31.08 46.23 -5.85
N SER A 417 -30.11 45.33 -5.72
CA SER A 417 -28.78 45.46 -6.34
C SER A 417 -28.90 45.47 -7.88
N LEU A 418 -29.71 44.59 -8.46
CA LEU A 418 -29.97 44.54 -9.90
C LEU A 418 -30.65 45.81 -10.41
N LYS A 419 -31.64 46.34 -9.67
CA LYS A 419 -32.33 47.58 -10.01
C LYS A 419 -31.38 48.76 -9.95
N GLN A 420 -30.51 48.83 -8.93
CA GLN A 420 -29.46 49.86 -8.81
C GLN A 420 -28.44 49.79 -9.96
N ALA A 421 -28.15 48.59 -10.47
CA ALA A 421 -27.29 48.38 -11.62
C ALA A 421 -27.95 48.60 -12.98
N GLY A 422 -29.24 48.98 -13.03
CA GLY A 422 -29.95 49.38 -14.25
C GLY A 422 -30.90 48.32 -14.85
N ALA A 423 -31.35 47.33 -14.05
CA ALA A 423 -32.36 46.39 -14.54
C ALA A 423 -33.64 47.09 -14.94
N GLN A 424 -34.16 46.71 -16.12
CA GLN A 424 -35.47 47.18 -16.61
C GLN A 424 -36.55 46.22 -16.08
N GLU A 425 -37.73 46.78 -15.70
CA GLU A 425 -38.90 46.02 -15.23
C GLU A 425 -39.54 45.19 -16.34
#